data_20d0a4335b83206c00fdffba289ec21d
#
_entry.id   20d0a4335b83206c00fdffba289ec21d
#
_cell.length_a   1.000
_cell.length_b   1.000
_cell.length_c   1.000
_cell.angle_alpha   90.00
_cell.angle_beta   90.00
_cell.angle_gamma   90.00
#
_symmetry.space_group_name_H-M   'P 1'
#
loop_
_entity.id
_entity.type
_entity.pdbx_description
1 polymer ?
#
loop_
_entity_poly.entity_id
_entity_poly.type
_entity_poly.pdbx_seq_one_letter_code
_entity_poly.pdbx_strand_id
1 'polypeptide(L)'
;MMYCAVLMGLTACNENSIFEGELYKKVVYVLSETDLTFPVTHSLNTPVSVGYITIYAGGTRAIDQDVTVTLEKDPDLIDKYNHDNFDLDEDKYAKELDPSRYTIKSYTAVMKVGDQDPYVKLPIEVRTEGLSPDSTYLIPLRIA
;
A
#
# COMPACT_ATOMS: atom_id res chain seq x y z
N MET A 1 65.50 -13.42 -35.33
CA MET A 1 64.16 -13.93 -35.10
C MET A 1 63.54 -13.04 -34.05
N MET A 2 62.57 -12.25 -34.41
CA MET A 2 61.90 -11.29 -33.50
C MET A 2 60.50 -11.78 -33.23
N TYR A 3 60.25 -12.20 -31.97
CA TYR A 3 58.92 -12.64 -31.54
C TYR A 3 58.14 -11.44 -31.08
N CYS A 4 57.06 -11.14 -31.80
CA CYS A 4 56.08 -10.12 -31.42
C CYS A 4 54.96 -10.80 -30.62
N ALA A 5 54.94 -10.61 -29.29
CA ALA A 5 53.86 -11.07 -28.43
C ALA A 5 52.72 -10.07 -28.47
N VAL A 6 51.59 -10.44 -29.09
CA VAL A 6 50.36 -9.68 -29.07
C VAL A 6 49.63 -9.97 -27.77
N LEU A 7 49.61 -9.03 -26.84
CA LEU A 7 48.72 -9.05 -25.66
C LEU A 7 47.30 -8.68 -26.10
N MET A 8 46.43 -9.69 -26.21
CA MET A 8 44.99 -9.43 -26.30
C MET A 8 44.48 -8.99 -24.93
N GLY A 9 44.20 -7.72 -24.78
CA GLY A 9 43.47 -7.19 -23.65
C GLY A 9 42.03 -7.69 -23.66
N LEU A 10 41.67 -8.53 -22.70
CA LEU A 10 40.29 -8.85 -22.44
C LEU A 10 39.63 -7.65 -21.79
N THR A 11 38.94 -6.84 -22.56
CA THR A 11 37.96 -5.87 -22.00
C THR A 11 36.77 -6.65 -21.58
N ALA A 12 36.68 -6.99 -20.28
CA ALA A 12 35.47 -7.44 -19.68
C ALA A 12 34.49 -6.25 -19.73
N CYS A 13 33.52 -6.32 -20.62
CA CYS A 13 32.35 -5.42 -20.56
C CYS A 13 31.61 -5.68 -19.26
N ASN A 14 31.70 -4.76 -18.34
CA ASN A 14 30.91 -4.77 -17.13
C ASN A 14 29.52 -4.21 -17.46
N GLU A 15 28.64 -5.07 -18.01
CA GLU A 15 27.26 -4.71 -18.35
C GLU A 15 26.30 -4.96 -17.19
N ASN A 16 26.74 -4.86 -15.96
CA ASN A 16 25.88 -5.01 -14.78
C ASN A 16 25.22 -3.70 -14.33
N SER A 17 25.25 -2.65 -15.15
CA SER A 17 24.58 -1.38 -14.83
C SER A 17 23.06 -1.49 -14.63
N ILE A 18 22.44 -2.59 -15.09
CA ILE A 18 21.00 -2.85 -14.91
C ILE A 18 20.68 -3.14 -13.42
N PHE A 19 21.63 -3.66 -12.64
CA PHE A 19 21.46 -3.99 -11.23
C PHE A 19 21.95 -2.89 -10.27
N GLU A 20 22.65 -1.87 -10.78
CA GLU A 20 23.15 -0.75 -9.99
C GLU A 20 22.13 0.40 -9.86
N GLY A 21 21.01 0.33 -10.58
CA GLY A 21 19.91 1.28 -10.44
C GLY A 21 19.16 1.05 -9.14
N GLU A 22 19.22 1.99 -8.21
CA GLU A 22 18.43 1.99 -6.99
C GLU A 22 16.93 2.15 -7.36
N LEU A 23 16.20 1.01 -7.38
CA LEU A 23 14.81 0.95 -7.87
C LEU A 23 13.81 1.63 -6.92
N TYR A 24 14.12 1.69 -5.62
CA TYR A 24 13.21 2.14 -4.57
C TYR A 24 13.78 3.30 -3.75
N LYS A 25 14.27 4.33 -4.44
CA LYS A 25 14.84 5.51 -3.77
C LYS A 25 13.85 6.20 -2.85
N LYS A 26 12.62 6.34 -3.33
CA LYS A 26 11.50 6.94 -2.60
C LYS A 26 10.24 6.20 -3.01
N VAL A 27 9.50 5.70 -2.06
CA VAL A 27 8.28 4.93 -2.27
C VAL A 27 7.21 5.44 -1.32
N VAL A 28 6.00 5.61 -1.83
CA VAL A 28 4.82 5.89 -1.00
C VAL A 28 3.88 4.72 -1.11
N TYR A 29 3.39 4.25 0.03
CA TYR A 29 2.47 3.13 0.07
C TYR A 29 1.47 3.24 1.23
N VAL A 30 0.32 2.61 1.08
CA VAL A 30 -0.60 2.35 2.18
C VAL A 30 -0.11 1.10 2.89
N LEU A 31 0.02 1.17 4.21
CA LEU A 31 0.42 0.02 5.00
C LEU A 31 -0.62 -1.09 4.82
N SER A 32 -0.16 -2.28 4.46
CA SER A 32 -1.01 -3.44 4.24
C SER A 32 -0.26 -4.73 4.61
N GLU A 33 -0.99 -5.81 4.75
CA GLU A 33 -0.45 -7.16 4.86
C GLU A 33 -0.18 -7.76 3.47
N THR A 34 0.17 -9.05 3.43
CA THR A 34 0.59 -9.73 2.19
C THR A 34 -0.48 -9.81 1.12
N ASP A 35 -1.74 -9.76 1.49
CA ASP A 35 -2.90 -9.80 0.60
C ASP A 35 -3.42 -8.40 0.21
N LEU A 36 -2.62 -7.36 0.45
CA LEU A 36 -2.94 -5.95 0.24
C LEU A 36 -4.10 -5.44 1.10
N THR A 37 -4.48 -6.16 2.15
CA THR A 37 -5.45 -5.70 3.13
C THR A 37 -4.76 -5.17 4.39
N PHE A 38 -5.48 -4.34 5.13
CA PHE A 38 -5.10 -3.93 6.48
C PHE A 38 -6.26 -4.22 7.43
N PRO A 39 -6.18 -5.34 8.17
CA PRO A 39 -7.27 -5.76 9.06
C PRO A 39 -7.39 -4.83 10.27
N VAL A 40 -8.60 -4.41 10.55
CA VAL A 40 -8.94 -3.64 11.74
C VAL A 40 -10.10 -4.31 12.44
N THR A 41 -9.91 -4.62 13.73
CA THR A 41 -10.99 -5.17 14.55
C THR A 41 -11.85 -4.05 15.11
N HIS A 42 -13.14 -4.11 14.84
CA HIS A 42 -14.12 -3.17 15.34
C HIS A 42 -15.02 -3.82 16.37
N SER A 43 -15.31 -3.11 17.45
CA SER A 43 -16.27 -3.57 18.47
C SER A 43 -17.70 -3.38 17.97
N LEU A 44 -18.50 -4.44 18.01
CA LEU A 44 -19.93 -4.36 17.71
C LEU A 44 -20.76 -3.82 18.90
N ASN A 45 -20.14 -3.68 20.07
CA ASN A 45 -20.80 -3.17 21.29
C ASN A 45 -20.81 -1.64 21.35
N THR A 46 -20.15 -0.96 20.43
CA THR A 46 -20.12 0.51 20.36
C THR A 46 -20.76 0.95 19.05
N PRO A 47 -21.60 2.01 19.04
CA PRO A 47 -22.26 2.48 17.82
C PRO A 47 -21.27 2.93 16.73
N VAL A 48 -20.12 3.45 17.18
CA VAL A 48 -19.05 3.92 16.30
C VAL A 48 -17.71 3.39 16.82
N SER A 49 -16.93 2.83 15.90
CA SER A 49 -15.58 2.37 16.17
C SER A 49 -14.61 3.07 15.22
N VAL A 50 -13.40 3.38 15.69
CA VAL A 50 -12.40 4.12 14.92
C VAL A 50 -11.26 3.19 14.51
N GLY A 51 -10.99 3.14 13.22
CA GLY A 51 -9.79 2.55 12.64
C GLY A 51 -8.91 3.62 11.99
N TYR A 52 -7.77 3.19 11.46
CA TYR A 52 -6.83 4.09 10.81
C TYR A 52 -6.31 3.49 9.52
N ILE A 53 -6.18 4.35 8.48
CA ILE A 53 -5.36 4.05 7.31
C ILE A 53 -4.00 4.70 7.57
N THR A 54 -2.92 3.94 7.45
CA THR A 54 -1.57 4.45 7.59
C THR A 54 -0.93 4.55 6.22
N ILE A 55 -0.52 5.75 5.84
CA ILE A 55 0.23 6.04 4.62
C ILE A 55 1.67 6.32 5.04
N TYR A 56 2.61 5.64 4.41
CA TYR A 56 4.02 5.72 4.72
C TYR A 56 4.83 6.14 3.49
N ALA A 57 5.79 7.03 3.68
CA ALA A 57 6.82 7.32 2.69
C ALA A 57 8.13 6.68 3.15
N GLY A 58 8.62 5.74 2.36
CA GLY A 58 9.83 4.98 2.65
C GLY A 58 10.77 4.94 1.45
N GLY A 59 11.75 4.07 1.54
CA GLY A 59 12.76 3.86 0.52
C GLY A 59 14.14 3.94 1.12
N THR A 60 15.15 3.84 0.28
CA THR A 60 16.56 3.92 0.69
C THR A 60 17.02 5.35 1.00
N ARG A 61 16.22 6.34 0.62
CA ARG A 61 16.49 7.77 0.89
C ARG A 61 15.30 8.42 1.58
N ALA A 62 15.61 9.30 2.53
CA ALA A 62 14.61 10.15 3.13
C ALA A 62 13.92 11.05 2.09
N ILE A 63 12.69 11.48 2.42
CA ILE A 63 12.00 12.49 1.61
C ILE A 63 12.78 13.81 1.66
N ASP A 64 12.95 14.46 0.52
CA ASP A 64 13.67 15.74 0.37
C ASP A 64 12.73 16.93 0.15
N GLN A 65 11.44 16.66 0.09
CA GLN A 65 10.36 17.66 0.01
C GLN A 65 9.10 17.11 0.65
N ASP A 66 8.16 18.00 0.95
CA ASP A 66 6.84 17.58 1.43
C ASP A 66 6.15 16.66 0.40
N VAL A 67 5.59 15.57 0.86
CA VAL A 67 4.87 14.60 0.04
C VAL A 67 3.40 14.67 0.36
N THR A 68 2.59 15.01 -0.64
CA THR A 68 1.12 14.97 -0.55
C THR A 68 0.61 13.73 -1.27
N VAL A 69 -0.20 12.95 -0.57
CA VAL A 69 -0.81 11.72 -1.08
C VAL A 69 -2.31 11.85 -1.00
N THR A 70 -2.99 11.55 -2.09
CA THR A 70 -4.45 11.48 -2.13
C THR A 70 -4.89 10.04 -2.31
N LEU A 71 -5.86 9.62 -1.51
CA LEU A 71 -6.53 8.34 -1.67
C LEU A 71 -7.80 8.53 -2.50
N GLU A 72 -8.17 7.51 -3.23
CA GLU A 72 -9.46 7.43 -3.91
C GLU A 72 -10.08 6.05 -3.74
N LYS A 73 -11.39 5.96 -3.93
CA LYS A 73 -12.10 4.69 -3.92
C LYS A 73 -11.88 3.96 -5.24
N ASP A 74 -11.67 2.66 -5.15
CA ASP A 74 -11.51 1.77 -6.30
C ASP A 74 -12.29 0.47 -6.07
N PRO A 75 -13.58 0.43 -6.45
CA PRO A 75 -14.44 -0.74 -6.26
C PRO A 75 -13.90 -2.03 -6.89
N ASP A 76 -13.14 -1.94 -7.98
CA ASP A 76 -12.59 -3.11 -8.68
C ASP A 76 -11.61 -3.91 -7.80
N LEU A 77 -11.07 -3.29 -6.74
CA LEU A 77 -10.21 -3.97 -5.78
C LEU A 77 -10.92 -5.06 -4.98
N ILE A 78 -12.24 -4.96 -4.79
CA ILE A 78 -13.02 -5.99 -4.08
C ILE A 78 -13.14 -7.25 -4.94
N ASP A 79 -13.49 -7.07 -6.19
CA ASP A 79 -13.61 -8.20 -7.12
C ASP A 79 -12.26 -8.90 -7.27
N LYS A 80 -11.20 -8.11 -7.40
CA LYS A 80 -9.84 -8.66 -7.43
C LYS A 80 -9.49 -9.42 -6.15
N TYR A 81 -9.75 -8.86 -4.98
CA TYR A 81 -9.50 -9.51 -3.70
C TYR A 81 -10.25 -10.83 -3.57
N ASN A 82 -11.55 -10.82 -3.90
CA ASN A 82 -12.39 -12.00 -3.81
C ASN A 82 -11.92 -13.11 -4.75
N HIS A 83 -11.61 -12.76 -6.00
CA HIS A 83 -11.10 -13.71 -6.97
C HIS A 83 -9.74 -14.30 -6.55
N ASP A 84 -8.81 -13.45 -6.10
CA ASP A 84 -7.46 -13.88 -5.73
C ASP A 84 -7.45 -14.79 -4.48
N ASN A 85 -8.40 -14.60 -3.54
CA ASN A 85 -8.43 -15.33 -2.28
C ASN A 85 -9.42 -16.49 -2.24
N PHE A 86 -10.50 -16.42 -2.99
CA PHE A 86 -11.62 -17.38 -2.88
C PHE A 86 -12.01 -18.01 -4.22
N ASP A 87 -11.46 -17.50 -5.33
CA ASP A 87 -11.74 -17.97 -6.71
C ASP A 87 -13.26 -18.05 -6.98
N LEU A 88 -13.84 -19.25 -7.08
CA LEU A 88 -15.27 -19.46 -7.34
C LEU A 88 -16.10 -19.69 -6.06
N ASP A 89 -15.51 -19.62 -4.88
CA ASP A 89 -16.20 -19.83 -3.61
C ASP A 89 -16.88 -18.54 -3.13
N GLU A 90 -17.95 -18.15 -3.83
CA GLU A 90 -18.67 -16.90 -3.62
C GLU A 90 -19.26 -16.76 -2.20
N ASP A 91 -19.48 -17.87 -1.49
CA ASP A 91 -19.99 -17.87 -0.12
C ASP A 91 -19.00 -17.21 0.86
N LYS A 92 -17.72 -17.16 0.49
CA LYS A 92 -16.64 -16.54 1.28
C LYS A 92 -16.30 -15.12 0.88
N TYR A 93 -16.93 -14.60 -0.17
CA TYR A 93 -16.60 -13.28 -0.69
C TYR A 93 -16.77 -12.20 0.37
N ALA A 94 -15.75 -11.35 0.46
CA ALA A 94 -15.82 -10.11 1.21
C ALA A 94 -16.79 -9.14 0.53
N LYS A 95 -17.44 -8.32 1.34
CA LYS A 95 -18.42 -7.33 0.90
C LYS A 95 -17.85 -5.94 1.01
N GLU A 96 -18.19 -5.07 0.08
CA GLU A 96 -17.92 -3.65 0.28
C GLU A 96 -18.71 -3.13 1.48
N LEU A 97 -18.04 -2.42 2.38
CA LEU A 97 -18.74 -1.72 3.43
C LEU A 97 -19.53 -0.56 2.83
N ASP A 98 -20.84 -0.54 3.07
CA ASP A 98 -21.71 0.51 2.57
C ASP A 98 -21.16 1.90 2.94
N PRO A 99 -21.04 2.83 1.97
CA PRO A 99 -20.49 4.17 2.20
C PRO A 99 -21.22 4.97 3.29
N SER A 100 -22.50 4.67 3.56
CA SER A 100 -23.22 5.28 4.66
C SER A 100 -22.74 4.83 6.04
N ARG A 101 -21.98 3.75 6.11
CA ARG A 101 -21.53 3.11 7.34
C ARG A 101 -20.15 3.58 7.81
N TYR A 102 -19.44 4.36 7.02
CA TYR A 102 -18.14 4.88 7.44
C TYR A 102 -17.97 6.35 7.06
N THR A 103 -17.02 6.99 7.72
CA THR A 103 -16.64 8.37 7.44
C THR A 103 -15.13 8.47 7.45
N ILE A 104 -14.56 8.92 6.34
CA ILE A 104 -13.15 9.31 6.21
C ILE A 104 -13.13 10.83 6.13
N LYS A 105 -12.60 11.50 7.16
CA LYS A 105 -12.61 12.97 7.24
C LYS A 105 -11.71 13.64 6.20
N SER A 106 -10.64 12.96 5.81
CA SER A 106 -9.71 13.42 4.78
C SER A 106 -9.20 12.25 3.97
N TYR A 107 -9.20 12.41 2.67
CA TYR A 107 -8.55 11.49 1.74
C TYR A 107 -7.13 11.91 1.38
N THR A 108 -6.67 13.03 1.95
CA THR A 108 -5.34 13.58 1.66
C THR A 108 -4.47 13.54 2.91
N ALA A 109 -3.27 13.03 2.75
CA ALA A 109 -2.22 13.01 3.75
C ALA A 109 -1.03 13.84 3.27
N VAL A 110 -0.39 14.56 4.19
CA VAL A 110 0.82 15.33 3.91
C VAL A 110 1.91 14.88 4.89
N MET A 111 3.02 14.38 4.36
CA MET A 111 4.22 14.05 5.11
C MET A 111 5.23 15.16 4.91
N LYS A 112 5.83 15.63 6.00
CA LYS A 112 6.73 16.78 5.97
C LYS A 112 8.19 16.34 5.80
N VAL A 113 8.93 17.13 5.05
CA VAL A 113 10.38 16.96 4.98
C VAL A 113 11.01 17.11 6.38
N GLY A 114 11.91 16.19 6.72
CA GLY A 114 12.59 16.20 8.03
C GLY A 114 11.89 15.39 9.11
N ASP A 115 10.69 14.84 8.85
CA ASP A 115 10.08 13.86 9.74
C ASP A 115 10.98 12.62 9.82
N GLN A 116 11.24 12.15 11.06
CA GLN A 116 12.07 10.94 11.25
C GLN A 116 11.36 9.70 10.76
N ASP A 117 10.05 9.63 10.98
CA ASP A 117 9.17 8.55 10.51
C ASP A 117 8.06 9.17 9.66
N PRO A 118 8.25 9.32 8.35
CA PRO A 118 7.30 10.00 7.48
C PRO A 118 6.07 9.14 7.22
N TYR A 119 5.13 9.14 8.15
CA TYR A 119 3.83 8.49 7.99
C TYR A 119 2.69 9.39 8.47
N VAL A 120 1.52 9.15 7.93
CA VAL A 120 0.27 9.79 8.37
C VAL A 120 -0.80 8.73 8.63
N LYS A 121 -1.49 8.86 9.76
CA LYS A 121 -2.67 8.05 10.07
C LYS A 121 -3.93 8.84 9.79
N LEU A 122 -4.73 8.36 8.85
CA LEU A 122 -6.04 8.92 8.54
C LEU A 122 -7.11 8.14 9.29
N PRO A 123 -7.89 8.77 10.19
CA PRO A 123 -8.93 8.07 10.93
C PRO A 123 -10.12 7.73 10.04
N ILE A 124 -10.65 6.52 10.25
CA ILE A 124 -11.91 6.06 9.68
C ILE A 124 -12.87 5.76 10.83
N GLU A 125 -14.00 6.43 10.86
CA GLU A 125 -15.09 6.11 11.78
C GLU A 125 -16.04 5.12 11.12
N VAL A 126 -16.31 3.98 11.76
CA VAL A 126 -17.18 2.93 11.24
C VAL A 126 -18.37 2.77 12.16
N ARG A 127 -19.58 2.80 11.60
CA ARG A 127 -20.82 2.45 12.28
C ARG A 127 -21.03 0.95 12.18
N THR A 128 -20.92 0.26 13.30
CA THR A 128 -20.90 -1.20 13.37
C THR A 128 -22.27 -1.82 13.60
N GLU A 129 -23.27 -1.01 13.94
CA GLU A 129 -24.64 -1.49 14.20
C GLU A 129 -25.22 -2.25 13.01
N GLY A 130 -25.68 -3.48 13.23
CA GLY A 130 -26.30 -4.32 12.21
C GLY A 130 -25.33 -4.95 11.21
N LEU A 131 -24.01 -4.83 11.41
CA LEU A 131 -23.03 -5.62 10.66
C LEU A 131 -23.00 -7.05 11.20
N SER A 132 -22.81 -8.01 10.27
CA SER A 132 -22.68 -9.43 10.64
C SER A 132 -21.27 -9.72 11.12
N PRO A 133 -21.09 -10.36 12.28
CA PRO A 133 -19.77 -10.78 12.74
C PRO A 133 -19.14 -11.89 11.87
N ASP A 134 -19.96 -12.61 11.09
CA ASP A 134 -19.53 -13.71 10.24
C ASP A 134 -19.18 -13.26 8.81
N SER A 135 -19.23 -11.96 8.53
CA SER A 135 -18.93 -11.40 7.22
C SER A 135 -17.68 -10.53 7.27
N THR A 136 -16.87 -10.63 6.24
CA THR A 136 -15.75 -9.70 6.01
C THR A 136 -16.24 -8.49 5.23
N TYR A 137 -15.91 -7.29 5.71
CA TYR A 137 -16.23 -6.04 5.04
C TYR A 137 -14.95 -5.31 4.66
N LEU A 138 -14.90 -4.78 3.45
CA LEU A 138 -13.74 -4.05 2.93
C LEU A 138 -14.13 -2.63 2.53
N ILE A 139 -13.19 -1.70 2.68
CA ILE A 139 -13.24 -0.36 2.10
C ILE A 139 -12.13 -0.30 1.06
N PRO A 140 -12.48 -0.32 -0.25
CA PRO A 140 -11.50 -0.37 -1.32
C PRO A 140 -10.91 1.02 -1.56
N LEU A 141 -9.61 1.18 -1.32
CA LEU A 141 -8.89 2.44 -1.45
C LEU A 141 -7.57 2.21 -2.18
N ARG A 142 -7.20 3.16 -3.04
CA ARG A 142 -5.88 3.22 -3.66
C ARG A 142 -5.28 4.62 -3.57
N ILE A 143 -4.01 4.73 -3.83
CA ILE A 143 -3.34 6.01 -4.06
C ILE A 143 -3.73 6.49 -5.47
N ALA A 144 -4.22 7.75 -5.56
CA ALA A 144 -4.60 8.39 -6.80
C ALA A 144 -3.40 8.76 -7.67
#